data_fdced9277b4aa3b8d9518acac7af3d33
#
_entry.id   fdced9277b4aa3b8d9518acac7af3d33
#
_cell.length_a   1.000
_cell.length_b   1.000
_cell.length_c   1.000
_cell.angle_alpha   90.00
_cell.angle_beta   90.00
_cell.angle_gamma   90.00
#
_symmetry.space_group_name_H-M   'P 1'
#
loop_
_entity.id
_entity.type
_entity.pdbx_description
1 polymer ?
#
loop_
_entity_poly.entity_id
_entity_poly.type
_entity_poly.pdbx_seq_one_letter_code
_entity_poly.pdbx_strand_id
1 'polypeptide(L)'
;MKVKTVALQKLTYLNMLGFDMSWAAFHVVEVMSTPKLLHKVVGYQAAAQSFNEGTDVMLLITNLLKKDLISTNPTERSIGLDCLSNIVTLDLARDLIADVYGLLSSSSAPCRKRSALVLYCCFLKYPDALRPCFKGLVEHLDDHEQSVVCSVVSVLCELVIKHPHNYL
;
A
#
# COMPACT_ATOMS: atom_id res chain seq x y z
N MET A 1 -7.83 -12.10 21.14
CA MET A 1 -7.24 -11.81 19.84
C MET A 1 -7.20 -13.00 18.87
N LYS A 2 -6.69 -14.19 19.23
CA LYS A 2 -6.67 -15.38 18.35
C LYS A 2 -8.03 -15.71 17.70
N VAL A 3 -9.12 -15.70 18.48
CA VAL A 3 -10.47 -16.00 17.98
C VAL A 3 -10.91 -14.98 16.93
N LYS A 4 -10.68 -13.69 17.18
CA LYS A 4 -10.99 -12.61 16.22
C LYS A 4 -10.22 -12.77 14.90
N THR A 5 -8.93 -13.10 14.97
CA THR A 5 -8.10 -13.33 13.77
C THR A 5 -8.63 -14.50 12.93
N VAL A 6 -8.97 -15.63 13.57
CA VAL A 6 -9.55 -16.78 12.86
C VAL A 6 -10.93 -16.44 12.29
N ALA A 7 -11.74 -15.70 13.02
CA ALA A 7 -13.04 -15.23 12.51
C ALA A 7 -12.87 -14.33 11.29
N LEU A 8 -11.91 -13.39 11.33
CA LEU A 8 -11.61 -12.52 10.19
C LEU A 8 -11.12 -13.29 8.96
N GLN A 9 -10.26 -14.30 9.13
CA GLN A 9 -9.84 -15.14 8.00
C GLN A 9 -11.05 -15.81 7.32
N LYS A 10 -12.00 -16.32 8.11
CA LYS A 10 -13.22 -16.93 7.57
C LYS A 10 -14.11 -15.90 6.90
N LEU A 11 -14.26 -14.71 7.49
CA LEU A 11 -15.03 -13.60 6.91
C LEU A 11 -14.41 -13.11 5.61
N THR A 12 -13.08 -12.96 5.55
CA THR A 12 -12.37 -12.58 4.33
C THR A 12 -12.63 -13.60 3.21
N TYR A 13 -12.61 -14.89 3.53
CA TYR A 13 -12.96 -15.93 2.57
C TYR A 13 -14.43 -15.82 2.09
N LEU A 14 -15.36 -15.55 3.01
CA LEU A 14 -16.76 -15.32 2.64
C LEU A 14 -16.92 -14.04 1.79
N ASN A 15 -16.15 -12.99 2.08
CA ASN A 15 -16.14 -11.78 1.26
C ASN A 15 -15.70 -12.08 -0.19
N MET A 16 -14.70 -12.94 -0.38
CA MET A 16 -14.29 -13.39 -1.72
C MET A 16 -15.39 -14.14 -2.46
N LEU A 17 -16.33 -14.77 -1.73
CA LEU A 17 -17.52 -15.42 -2.29
C LEU A 17 -18.70 -14.45 -2.54
N GLY A 18 -18.50 -13.14 -2.25
CA GLY A 18 -19.50 -12.09 -2.48
C GLY A 18 -20.37 -11.73 -1.26
N PHE A 19 -20.08 -12.27 -0.08
CA PHE A 19 -20.79 -11.88 1.15
C PHE A 19 -20.23 -10.55 1.69
N ASP A 20 -21.11 -9.60 2.01
CA ASP A 20 -20.70 -8.33 2.59
C ASP A 20 -20.13 -8.51 4.01
N MET A 21 -18.95 -7.92 4.24
CA MET A 21 -18.32 -7.85 5.56
C MET A 21 -18.01 -6.42 6.03
N SER A 22 -18.64 -5.41 5.45
CA SER A 22 -18.43 -3.99 5.78
C SER A 22 -18.65 -3.70 7.28
N TRP A 23 -19.63 -4.37 7.90
CA TRP A 23 -19.90 -4.29 9.35
C TRP A 23 -18.70 -4.70 10.22
N ALA A 24 -17.76 -5.48 9.69
CA ALA A 24 -16.59 -5.95 10.43
C ALA A 24 -15.39 -4.98 10.35
N ALA A 25 -15.51 -3.85 9.64
CA ALA A 25 -14.41 -2.93 9.34
C ALA A 25 -13.63 -2.52 10.61
N PHE A 26 -14.31 -2.18 11.69
CA PHE A 26 -13.65 -1.82 12.96
C PHE A 26 -12.86 -2.99 13.55
N HIS A 27 -13.37 -4.21 13.44
CA HIS A 27 -12.65 -5.41 13.92
C HIS A 27 -11.42 -5.72 13.06
N VAL A 28 -11.46 -5.40 11.78
CA VAL A 28 -10.28 -5.49 10.89
C VAL A 28 -9.18 -4.55 11.39
N VAL A 29 -9.51 -3.27 11.65
CA VAL A 29 -8.57 -2.27 12.19
C VAL A 29 -7.98 -2.70 13.52
N GLU A 30 -8.81 -3.26 14.41
CA GLU A 30 -8.38 -3.79 15.71
C GLU A 30 -7.33 -4.92 15.52
N VAL A 31 -7.52 -5.81 14.56
CA VAL A 31 -6.56 -6.89 14.28
C VAL A 31 -5.30 -6.35 13.58
N MET A 32 -5.41 -5.35 12.70
CA MET A 32 -4.26 -4.66 12.08
C MET A 32 -3.36 -4.01 13.15
N SER A 33 -3.94 -3.44 14.22
CA SER A 33 -3.21 -2.74 15.27
C SER A 33 -2.45 -3.67 16.24
N THR A 34 -2.59 -4.99 16.12
CA THR A 34 -1.94 -5.92 17.04
C THR A 34 -0.42 -5.95 16.88
N PRO A 35 0.35 -6.13 17.96
CA PRO A 35 1.80 -6.23 17.89
C PRO A 35 2.27 -7.56 17.28
N LYS A 36 1.41 -8.57 17.23
CA LYS A 36 1.75 -9.90 16.73
C LYS A 36 1.64 -9.95 15.22
N LEU A 37 2.79 -10.09 14.54
CA LEU A 37 2.90 -10.05 13.08
C LEU A 37 1.88 -10.95 12.35
N LEU A 38 1.72 -12.21 12.78
CA LEU A 38 0.76 -13.13 12.17
C LEU A 38 -0.69 -12.64 12.21
N HIS A 39 -1.10 -11.98 13.28
CA HIS A 39 -2.44 -11.39 13.36
C HIS A 39 -2.54 -10.13 12.50
N LYS A 40 -1.50 -9.29 12.57
CA LYS A 40 -1.39 -8.08 11.75
C LYS A 40 -1.54 -8.40 10.26
N VAL A 41 -0.83 -9.41 9.75
CA VAL A 41 -0.94 -9.87 8.34
C VAL A 41 -2.39 -10.17 7.96
N VAL A 42 -3.12 -10.91 8.80
CA VAL A 42 -4.54 -11.24 8.54
C VAL A 42 -5.39 -9.98 8.50
N GLY A 43 -5.17 -9.03 9.42
CA GLY A 43 -5.89 -7.75 9.43
C GLY A 43 -5.65 -6.96 8.14
N TYR A 44 -4.39 -6.83 7.71
CA TYR A 44 -4.02 -6.13 6.48
C TYR A 44 -4.58 -6.80 5.22
N GLN A 45 -4.58 -8.13 5.16
CA GLN A 45 -5.20 -8.86 4.05
C GLN A 45 -6.72 -8.67 4.01
N ALA A 46 -7.38 -8.68 5.16
CA ALA A 46 -8.80 -8.41 5.24
C ALA A 46 -9.13 -6.99 4.79
N ALA A 47 -8.35 -5.99 5.23
CA ALA A 47 -8.50 -4.59 4.82
C ALA A 47 -8.33 -4.44 3.31
N ALA A 48 -7.26 -5.01 2.73
CA ALA A 48 -6.97 -4.94 1.31
C ALA A 48 -8.11 -5.47 0.41
N GLN A 49 -8.92 -6.40 0.93
CA GLN A 49 -10.02 -7.00 0.17
C GLN A 49 -11.39 -6.37 0.43
N SER A 50 -11.60 -5.77 1.61
CA SER A 50 -12.93 -5.31 2.02
C SER A 50 -13.08 -3.79 2.10
N PHE A 51 -11.96 -3.04 2.14
CA PHE A 51 -12.03 -1.59 2.30
C PHE A 51 -12.07 -0.86 0.96
N ASN A 52 -12.86 0.20 0.93
CA ASN A 52 -13.02 1.09 -0.20
C ASN A 52 -13.17 2.54 0.29
N GLU A 53 -13.31 3.48 -0.65
CA GLU A 53 -13.43 4.93 -0.33
C GLU A 53 -14.59 5.26 0.63
N GLY A 54 -15.64 4.45 0.65
CA GLY A 54 -16.81 4.63 1.53
C GLY A 54 -16.68 3.98 2.91
N THR A 55 -15.53 3.40 3.25
CA THR A 55 -15.36 2.70 4.53
C THR A 55 -15.13 3.69 5.68
N ASP A 56 -15.99 3.70 6.69
CA ASP A 56 -15.97 4.68 7.80
C ASP A 56 -14.67 4.73 8.60
N VAL A 57 -13.88 3.65 8.59
CA VAL A 57 -12.65 3.53 9.40
C VAL A 57 -11.37 4.00 8.67
N MET A 58 -11.47 4.58 7.48
CA MET A 58 -10.31 4.97 6.67
C MET A 58 -9.35 5.92 7.40
N LEU A 59 -9.86 6.86 8.18
CA LEU A 59 -9.03 7.77 8.98
C LEU A 59 -8.18 7.04 10.05
N LEU A 60 -8.69 5.96 10.61
CA LEU A 60 -7.94 5.16 11.59
C LEU A 60 -6.80 4.39 10.94
N ILE A 61 -6.98 4.00 9.68
CA ILE A 61 -5.98 3.22 8.93
C ILE A 61 -4.79 4.08 8.54
N THR A 62 -4.98 5.35 8.22
CA THR A 62 -3.90 6.26 7.83
C THR A 62 -2.76 6.23 8.85
N ASN A 63 -3.09 6.36 10.15
CA ASN A 63 -2.10 6.35 11.22
C ASN A 63 -1.43 4.97 11.39
N LEU A 64 -2.16 3.88 11.21
CA LEU A 64 -1.62 2.53 11.29
C LEU A 64 -0.65 2.27 10.12
N LEU A 65 -1.06 2.62 8.91
CA LEU A 65 -0.20 2.50 7.72
C LEU A 65 1.07 3.33 7.88
N LYS A 66 0.94 4.60 8.29
CA LYS A 66 2.09 5.48 8.52
C LYS A 66 3.09 4.86 9.51
N LYS A 67 2.59 4.37 10.64
CA LYS A 67 3.42 3.68 11.64
C LYS A 67 4.14 2.48 11.06
N ASP A 68 3.46 1.65 10.28
CA ASP A 68 4.02 0.40 9.76
C ASP A 68 4.97 0.65 8.58
N LEU A 69 4.74 1.68 7.76
CA LEU A 69 5.65 2.09 6.68
C LEU A 69 7.00 2.57 7.20
N ILE A 70 7.04 3.24 8.36
CA ILE A 70 8.29 3.70 9.00
C ILE A 70 8.89 2.65 9.95
N SER A 71 8.27 1.47 10.12
CA SER A 71 8.76 0.40 10.99
C SER A 71 10.16 -0.07 10.56
N THR A 72 10.99 -0.46 11.52
CA THR A 72 12.29 -1.10 11.26
C THR A 72 12.15 -2.50 10.68
N ASN A 73 10.98 -3.15 10.88
CA ASN A 73 10.72 -4.48 10.37
C ASN A 73 10.33 -4.44 8.89
N PRO A 74 11.14 -5.02 7.98
CA PRO A 74 10.85 -5.01 6.53
C PRO A 74 9.54 -5.73 6.18
N THR A 75 9.13 -6.71 6.97
CA THR A 75 7.87 -7.42 6.74
C THR A 75 6.66 -6.52 7.03
N GLU A 76 6.69 -5.72 8.09
CA GLU A 76 5.62 -4.77 8.40
C GLU A 76 5.50 -3.71 7.31
N ARG A 77 6.62 -3.16 6.84
CA ARG A 77 6.64 -2.24 5.70
C ARG A 77 6.03 -2.85 4.45
N SER A 78 6.41 -4.09 4.12
CA SER A 78 5.90 -4.79 2.94
C SER A 78 4.39 -5.00 2.99
N ILE A 79 3.86 -5.44 4.14
CA ILE A 79 2.42 -5.67 4.32
C ILE A 79 1.65 -4.35 4.23
N GLY A 80 2.18 -3.28 4.83
CA GLY A 80 1.60 -1.93 4.74
C GLY A 80 1.54 -1.43 3.29
N LEU A 81 2.62 -1.61 2.52
CA LEU A 81 2.67 -1.26 1.10
C LEU A 81 1.67 -2.09 0.27
N ASP A 82 1.64 -3.40 0.48
CA ASP A 82 0.73 -4.30 -0.24
C ASP A 82 -0.74 -3.95 0.04
N CYS A 83 -1.09 -3.62 1.28
CA CYS A 83 -2.44 -3.15 1.62
C CYS A 83 -2.74 -1.80 0.97
N LEU A 84 -1.84 -0.82 1.12
CA LEU A 84 -2.03 0.53 0.56
C LEU A 84 -2.29 0.49 -0.95
N SER A 85 -1.61 -0.38 -1.69
CA SER A 85 -1.83 -0.50 -3.15
C SER A 85 -3.28 -0.84 -3.52
N ASN A 86 -4.02 -1.51 -2.64
CA ASN A 86 -5.40 -1.94 -2.88
C ASN A 86 -6.44 -0.93 -2.40
N ILE A 87 -6.14 -0.20 -1.30
CA ILE A 87 -7.12 0.69 -0.65
C ILE A 87 -6.85 2.18 -0.87
N VAL A 88 -5.90 2.52 -1.74
CA VAL A 88 -5.49 3.91 -1.93
C VAL A 88 -6.67 4.80 -2.34
N THR A 89 -6.92 5.84 -1.54
CA THR A 89 -7.83 6.94 -1.80
C THR A 89 -7.05 8.23 -2.02
N LEU A 90 -7.72 9.30 -2.45
CA LEU A 90 -7.07 10.62 -2.60
C LEU A 90 -6.42 11.09 -1.28
N ASP A 91 -7.13 10.95 -0.17
CA ASP A 91 -6.63 11.39 1.14
C ASP A 91 -5.45 10.54 1.62
N LEU A 92 -5.55 9.20 1.49
CA LEU A 92 -4.44 8.30 1.81
C LEU A 92 -3.20 8.58 0.94
N ALA A 93 -3.41 8.82 -0.37
CA ALA A 93 -2.31 9.16 -1.26
C ALA A 93 -1.62 10.45 -0.83
N ARG A 94 -2.39 11.51 -0.53
CA ARG A 94 -1.86 12.79 -0.07
C ARG A 94 -1.06 12.67 1.22
N ASP A 95 -1.57 11.92 2.19
CA ASP A 95 -1.00 11.81 3.52
C ASP A 95 0.22 10.89 3.59
N LEU A 96 0.30 9.87 2.72
CA LEU A 96 1.31 8.81 2.80
C LEU A 96 2.35 8.87 1.67
N ILE A 97 2.17 9.69 0.64
CA ILE A 97 3.07 9.72 -0.53
C ILE A 97 4.53 9.99 -0.16
N ALA A 98 4.77 10.87 0.81
CA ALA A 98 6.12 11.19 1.27
C ALA A 98 6.79 10.00 1.96
N ASP A 99 6.04 9.25 2.77
CA ASP A 99 6.54 8.06 3.45
C ASP A 99 6.83 6.94 2.44
N VAL A 100 5.93 6.72 1.47
CA VAL A 100 6.13 5.73 0.38
C VAL A 100 7.32 6.11 -0.50
N TYR A 101 7.47 7.39 -0.85
CA TYR A 101 8.61 7.88 -1.62
C TYR A 101 9.93 7.67 -0.87
N GLY A 102 9.98 7.93 0.44
CA GLY A 102 11.15 7.66 1.27
C GLY A 102 11.58 6.19 1.25
N LEU A 103 10.66 5.26 1.06
CA LEU A 103 10.96 3.82 0.97
C LEU A 103 11.65 3.41 -0.33
N LEU A 104 11.69 4.25 -1.37
CA LEU A 104 12.54 4.03 -2.53
C LEU A 104 14.03 3.95 -2.14
N SER A 105 14.46 4.69 -1.13
CA SER A 105 15.82 4.67 -0.60
C SER A 105 16.06 3.58 0.45
N SER A 106 15.13 2.65 0.63
CA SER A 106 15.26 1.55 1.60
C SER A 106 16.41 0.61 1.22
N SER A 107 17.15 0.11 2.22
CA SER A 107 18.16 -0.94 2.04
C SER A 107 17.58 -2.26 1.50
N SER A 108 16.28 -2.49 1.71
CA SER A 108 15.58 -3.70 1.28
C SER A 108 15.05 -3.57 -0.13
N ALA A 109 15.61 -4.31 -1.09
CA ALA A 109 15.15 -4.34 -2.48
C ALA A 109 13.64 -4.67 -2.64
N PRO A 110 13.07 -5.64 -1.91
CA PRO A 110 11.62 -5.86 -1.94
C PRO A 110 10.79 -4.65 -1.50
N CYS A 111 11.27 -3.84 -0.55
CA CYS A 111 10.60 -2.61 -0.16
C CYS A 111 10.68 -1.56 -1.27
N ARG A 112 11.88 -1.33 -1.87
CA ARG A 112 12.06 -0.40 -3.00
C ARG A 112 11.14 -0.76 -4.17
N LYS A 113 11.12 -2.04 -4.54
CA LYS A 113 10.25 -2.56 -5.60
C LYS A 113 8.78 -2.25 -5.32
N ARG A 114 8.28 -2.57 -4.12
CA ARG A 114 6.88 -2.35 -3.75
C ARG A 114 6.56 -0.87 -3.68
N SER A 115 7.45 -0.04 -3.12
CA SER A 115 7.21 1.40 -3.05
C SER A 115 7.07 2.04 -4.43
N ALA A 116 7.88 1.63 -5.42
CA ALA A 116 7.72 2.10 -6.80
C ALA A 116 6.32 1.77 -7.37
N LEU A 117 5.83 0.55 -7.15
CA LEU A 117 4.49 0.13 -7.61
C LEU A 117 3.37 0.88 -6.87
N VAL A 118 3.51 1.07 -5.55
CA VAL A 118 2.51 1.81 -4.74
C VAL A 118 2.48 3.29 -5.11
N LEU A 119 3.64 3.89 -5.42
CA LEU A 119 3.69 5.27 -5.93
C LEU A 119 2.83 5.44 -7.19
N TYR A 120 2.88 4.47 -8.11
CA TYR A 120 2.01 4.50 -9.28
C TYR A 120 0.52 4.54 -8.89
N CYS A 121 0.09 3.69 -7.95
CA CYS A 121 -1.28 3.71 -7.44
C CYS A 121 -1.65 5.07 -6.81
N CYS A 122 -0.71 5.68 -6.07
CA CYS A 122 -0.88 7.01 -5.49
C CYS A 122 -1.01 8.09 -6.58
N PHE A 123 -0.21 8.05 -7.65
CA PHE A 123 -0.29 9.02 -8.76
C PHE A 123 -1.61 8.93 -9.51
N LEU A 124 -2.23 7.75 -9.60
CA LEU A 124 -3.55 7.60 -10.21
C LEU A 124 -4.65 8.31 -9.43
N LYS A 125 -4.51 8.42 -8.11
CA LYS A 125 -5.47 9.10 -7.23
C LYS A 125 -5.08 10.55 -6.96
N TYR A 126 -3.78 10.85 -6.92
CA TYR A 126 -3.21 12.17 -6.65
C TYR A 126 -2.13 12.53 -7.67
N PRO A 127 -2.50 12.98 -8.89
CA PRO A 127 -1.56 13.25 -9.98
C PRO A 127 -0.54 14.36 -9.69
N ASP A 128 -0.88 15.34 -8.86
CA ASP A 128 0.01 16.47 -8.54
C ASP A 128 1.31 16.01 -7.86
N ALA A 129 1.30 14.86 -7.21
CA ALA A 129 2.47 14.29 -6.57
C ALA A 129 3.48 13.67 -7.55
N LEU A 130 3.09 13.46 -8.80
CA LEU A 130 3.97 12.85 -9.79
C LEU A 130 5.19 13.73 -10.07
N ARG A 131 5.00 15.02 -10.29
CA ARG A 131 6.09 15.94 -10.65
C ARG A 131 7.25 15.95 -9.63
N PRO A 132 7.02 16.10 -8.31
CA PRO A 132 8.10 16.04 -7.33
C PRO A 132 8.74 14.65 -7.18
N CYS A 133 7.99 13.56 -7.40
CA CYS A 133 8.48 12.19 -7.21
C CYS A 133 9.16 11.60 -8.45
N PHE A 134 8.94 12.18 -9.63
CA PHE A 134 9.38 11.63 -10.91
C PHE A 134 10.90 11.44 -10.98
N LYS A 135 11.68 12.45 -10.54
CA LYS A 135 13.14 12.39 -10.55
C LYS A 135 13.66 11.19 -9.77
N GLY A 136 13.14 10.97 -8.56
CA GLY A 136 13.56 9.82 -7.75
C GLY A 136 13.20 8.47 -8.37
N LEU A 137 12.07 8.37 -9.10
CA LEU A 137 11.76 7.15 -9.85
C LEU A 137 12.77 6.90 -10.97
N VAL A 138 13.14 7.94 -11.73
CA VAL A 138 14.12 7.82 -12.82
C VAL A 138 15.51 7.41 -12.29
N GLU A 139 15.93 7.93 -11.13
CA GLU A 139 17.20 7.56 -10.49
C GLU A 139 17.28 6.05 -10.17
N HIS A 140 16.14 5.40 -9.91
CA HIS A 140 16.08 3.95 -9.65
C HIS A 140 16.09 3.06 -10.90
N LEU A 141 16.23 3.64 -12.10
CA LEU A 141 16.58 2.87 -13.30
C LEU A 141 18.01 2.30 -13.22
N ASP A 142 18.87 2.91 -12.41
CA ASP A 142 20.24 2.45 -12.16
C ASP A 142 20.36 1.63 -10.84
N ASP A 143 19.26 1.10 -10.32
CA ASP A 143 19.28 0.28 -9.10
C ASP A 143 20.04 -1.02 -9.35
N HIS A 144 20.81 -1.47 -8.35
CA HIS A 144 21.60 -2.71 -8.42
C HIS A 144 20.73 -3.96 -8.56
N GLU A 145 19.48 -3.89 -8.11
CA GLU A 145 18.54 -4.99 -8.13
C GLU A 145 17.63 -4.93 -9.36
N GLN A 146 17.80 -5.85 -10.28
CA GLN A 146 17.04 -5.92 -11.53
C GLN A 146 15.51 -5.93 -11.29
N SER A 147 15.04 -6.55 -10.21
CA SER A 147 13.60 -6.59 -9.88
C SER A 147 13.03 -5.22 -9.54
N VAL A 148 13.85 -4.29 -9.01
CA VAL A 148 13.48 -2.90 -8.77
C VAL A 148 13.42 -2.14 -10.09
N VAL A 149 14.47 -2.27 -10.91
CA VAL A 149 14.54 -1.66 -12.25
C VAL A 149 13.33 -2.06 -13.10
N CYS A 150 13.00 -3.35 -13.18
CA CYS A 150 11.83 -3.83 -13.92
C CYS A 150 10.51 -3.16 -13.43
N SER A 151 10.36 -3.00 -12.12
CA SER A 151 9.17 -2.36 -11.58
C SER A 151 9.10 -0.88 -11.89
N VAL A 152 10.23 -0.18 -11.80
CA VAL A 152 10.33 1.24 -12.16
C VAL A 152 10.06 1.45 -13.65
N VAL A 153 10.65 0.63 -14.52
CA VAL A 153 10.38 0.66 -15.98
C VAL A 153 8.90 0.45 -16.25
N SER A 154 8.26 -0.55 -15.61
CA SER A 154 6.83 -0.79 -15.77
C SER A 154 5.99 0.42 -15.37
N VAL A 155 6.31 1.04 -14.23
CA VAL A 155 5.62 2.26 -13.76
C VAL A 155 5.79 3.42 -14.74
N LEU A 156 7.01 3.65 -15.22
CA LEU A 156 7.27 4.74 -16.17
C LEU A 156 6.55 4.50 -17.51
N CYS A 157 6.56 3.27 -18.03
CA CYS A 157 5.81 2.92 -19.23
C CYS A 157 4.31 3.20 -19.08
N GLU A 158 3.71 2.78 -17.97
CA GLU A 158 2.29 3.03 -17.70
C GLU A 158 1.97 4.54 -17.58
N LEU A 159 2.86 5.32 -16.94
CA LEU A 159 2.69 6.77 -16.82
C LEU A 159 2.76 7.45 -18.20
N VAL A 160 3.69 7.06 -19.05
CA VAL A 160 3.82 7.61 -20.42
C VAL A 160 2.61 7.25 -21.28
N ILE A 161 2.10 6.01 -21.18
CA ILE A 161 0.90 5.59 -21.91
C ILE A 161 -0.32 6.40 -21.50
N LYS A 162 -0.48 6.69 -20.21
CA LYS A 162 -1.65 7.44 -19.70
C LYS A 162 -1.56 8.94 -19.93
N HIS A 163 -0.38 9.51 -19.95
CA HIS A 163 -0.14 10.94 -20.05
C HIS A 163 0.97 11.29 -21.05
N PRO A 164 0.82 10.92 -22.34
CA PRO A 164 1.89 11.09 -23.34
C PRO A 164 2.37 12.53 -23.46
N HIS A 165 1.48 13.52 -23.36
CA HIS A 165 1.82 14.94 -23.50
C HIS A 165 2.69 15.51 -22.36
N ASN A 166 2.85 14.80 -21.25
CA ASN A 166 3.68 15.25 -20.14
C ASN A 166 5.14 14.79 -20.27
N TYR A 167 5.43 13.86 -21.17
CA TYR A 167 6.73 13.17 -21.29
C TYR A 167 7.31 13.16 -22.71
N LEU A 168 6.54 13.61 -23.69
CA LEU A 168 6.93 13.84 -25.08
C LEU A 168 6.97 15.33 -25.40
#